data_cb4edb6dfa020471bd881858fc5042d0
#
_entry.id   cb4edb6dfa020471bd881858fc5042d0
#
_cell.length_a   1.000
_cell.length_b   1.000
_cell.length_c   1.000
_cell.angle_alpha   90.00
_cell.angle_beta   90.00
_cell.angle_gamma   90.00
#
_symmetry.space_group_name_H-M   'P 1'
#
loop_
_entity.id
_entity.type
_entity.pdbx_description
1 polymer ?
#
loop_
_entity_poly.entity_id
_entity_poly.type
_entity_poly.pdbx_seq_one_letter_code
_entity_poly.pdbx_strand_id
1 'polypeptide(L)'
;PSIVAITGISIQEIPNYFGFGVQAQTVPSSGSGIIVGQNDEELLIATNNHVVADTESITVCFTNQDGTAASTGENNLEDTAATDENSTDLEAGTAVEAQIKGTDADNDLAVIAVKIADIPADVLSQIKVATIGSSDDMIIGEQVVAIGNALGYGQSVTSGYVSALNKRVSSDNIDSTFIQTDAAINPGNSG
;
A
#
# COMPACT_ATOMS: atom_id res chain seq x y z
N PRO A 1 4.60 12.04 6.90
CA PRO A 1 4.79 10.61 6.63
C PRO A 1 5.36 10.39 5.23
N SER A 2 6.13 9.29 5.05
CA SER A 2 6.64 8.84 3.76
C SER A 2 6.01 7.50 3.34
N ILE A 3 5.20 6.91 4.22
CA ILE A 3 4.51 5.64 4.03
C ILE A 3 3.01 5.90 3.96
N VAL A 4 2.34 5.21 3.08
CA VAL A 4 0.90 5.28 2.86
C VAL A 4 0.29 3.88 2.85
N ALA A 5 -1.01 3.77 3.12
CA ALA A 5 -1.75 2.55 2.86
C ALA A 5 -2.32 2.58 1.44
N ILE A 6 -2.35 1.42 0.79
CA ILE A 6 -2.92 1.26 -0.55
C ILE A 6 -4.00 0.19 -0.47
N THR A 7 -5.16 0.48 -1.03
CA THR A 7 -6.25 -0.46 -1.21
C THR A 7 -6.61 -0.51 -2.69
N GLY A 8 -6.62 -1.70 -3.24
CA GLY A 8 -7.09 -1.98 -4.59
C GLY A 8 -8.41 -2.72 -4.55
N ILE A 9 -9.24 -2.52 -5.55
CA ILE A 9 -10.49 -3.27 -5.74
C ILE A 9 -10.43 -3.95 -7.11
N SER A 10 -10.52 -5.27 -7.11
CA SER A 10 -10.66 -6.07 -8.32
C SER A 10 -12.03 -6.74 -8.37
N ILE A 11 -12.54 -6.96 -9.56
CA ILE A 11 -13.79 -7.69 -9.78
C ILE A 11 -13.46 -9.08 -10.34
N GLN A 12 -13.84 -10.12 -9.60
CA GLN A 12 -13.71 -11.49 -10.06
C GLN A 12 -15.09 -12.05 -10.44
N GLU A 13 -15.17 -12.65 -11.62
CA GLU A 13 -16.35 -13.37 -12.05
C GLU A 13 -16.33 -14.80 -11.51
N ILE A 14 -17.26 -15.13 -10.61
CA ILE A 14 -17.39 -16.47 -10.04
C ILE A 14 -18.57 -17.18 -10.72
N PRO A 15 -18.39 -18.42 -11.22
CA PRO A 15 -19.49 -19.20 -11.76
C PRO A 15 -20.58 -19.43 -10.71
N ASN A 16 -21.82 -19.10 -11.05
CA ASN A 16 -22.95 -19.31 -10.15
C ASN A 16 -23.30 -20.84 -10.13
N TYR A 17 -23.07 -21.49 -8.99
CA TYR A 17 -23.25 -22.94 -8.82
C TYR A 17 -24.73 -23.40 -8.88
N PHE A 18 -25.68 -22.46 -8.75
CA PHE A 18 -27.14 -22.75 -8.72
C PHE A 18 -27.95 -22.10 -9.85
N GLY A 19 -27.28 -21.51 -10.86
CA GLY A 19 -28.00 -20.90 -11.99
C GLY A 19 -27.06 -20.67 -13.17
N PHE A 20 -27.65 -20.49 -14.37
CA PHE A 20 -26.89 -20.08 -15.55
C PHE A 20 -26.46 -18.62 -15.37
N GLY A 21 -25.13 -18.35 -15.24
CA GLY A 21 -24.57 -17.01 -15.16
C GLY A 21 -23.30 -16.95 -14.32
N VAL A 22 -22.57 -15.84 -14.44
CA VAL A 22 -21.44 -15.47 -13.60
C VAL A 22 -21.91 -14.40 -12.61
N GLN A 23 -21.40 -14.45 -11.38
CA GLN A 23 -21.61 -13.43 -10.38
C GLN A 23 -20.31 -12.66 -10.19
N ALA A 24 -20.36 -11.34 -10.34
CA ALA A 24 -19.23 -10.49 -10.04
C ALA A 24 -19.04 -10.37 -8.53
N GLN A 25 -17.85 -10.69 -8.04
CA GLN A 25 -17.48 -10.52 -6.64
C GLN A 25 -16.34 -9.54 -6.56
N THR A 26 -16.46 -8.56 -5.67
CA THR A 26 -15.42 -7.60 -5.36
C THR A 26 -14.39 -8.23 -4.43
N VAL A 27 -13.12 -8.21 -4.83
CA VAL A 27 -12.01 -8.72 -4.02
C VAL A 27 -11.08 -7.55 -3.71
N PRO A 28 -10.98 -7.16 -2.44
CA PRO A 28 -10.04 -6.11 -2.04
C PRO A 28 -8.62 -6.67 -1.95
N SER A 29 -7.65 -5.90 -2.44
CA SER A 29 -6.23 -6.06 -2.16
C SER A 29 -5.78 -4.94 -1.23
N SER A 30 -4.75 -5.17 -0.44
CA SER A 30 -4.18 -4.15 0.44
C SER A 30 -2.68 -4.29 0.56
N GLY A 31 -2.01 -3.17 0.72
CA GLY A 31 -0.58 -3.10 0.92
C GLY A 31 -0.15 -1.72 1.36
N SER A 32 1.15 -1.53 1.37
CA SER A 32 1.79 -0.26 1.70
C SER A 32 2.35 0.41 0.45
N GLY A 33 2.70 1.67 0.56
CA GLY A 33 3.44 2.38 -0.48
C GLY A 33 4.40 3.38 0.12
N ILE A 34 5.45 3.65 -0.61
CA ILE A 34 6.51 4.59 -0.23
C ILE A 34 6.45 5.80 -1.16
N ILE A 35 6.34 7.00 -0.60
CA ILE A 35 6.38 8.24 -1.37
C ILE A 35 7.81 8.47 -1.84
N VAL A 36 8.06 8.33 -3.15
CA VAL A 36 9.40 8.37 -3.75
C VAL A 36 9.66 9.63 -4.59
N GLY A 37 8.62 10.40 -4.89
CA GLY A 37 8.76 11.61 -5.69
C GLY A 37 7.55 12.52 -5.59
N GLN A 38 7.75 13.78 -5.98
CA GLN A 38 6.71 14.79 -6.07
C GLN A 38 7.09 15.78 -7.17
N ASN A 39 6.12 16.17 -7.97
CA ASN A 39 6.20 17.30 -8.89
C ASN A 39 5.07 18.30 -8.59
N ASP A 40 4.83 19.26 -9.49
CA ASP A 40 3.81 20.29 -9.28
C ASP A 40 2.36 19.75 -9.38
N GLU A 41 2.16 18.57 -9.97
CA GLU A 41 0.85 18.00 -10.25
C GLU A 41 0.58 16.71 -9.49
N GLU A 42 1.61 15.89 -9.27
CA GLU A 42 1.45 14.51 -8.78
C GLU A 42 2.47 14.15 -7.69
N LEU A 43 2.00 13.31 -6.79
CA LEU A 43 2.81 12.60 -5.81
C LEU A 43 3.03 11.17 -6.32
N LEU A 44 4.29 10.75 -6.41
CA LEU A 44 4.68 9.43 -6.91
C LEU A 44 4.93 8.48 -5.74
N ILE A 45 4.34 7.30 -5.81
CA ILE A 45 4.39 6.28 -4.77
C ILE A 45 4.86 4.96 -5.39
N ALA A 46 5.90 4.39 -4.82
CA ALA A 46 6.36 3.05 -5.15
C ALA A 46 5.63 2.02 -4.27
N THR A 47 5.25 0.89 -4.87
CA THR A 47 4.60 -0.24 -4.19
C THR A 47 4.93 -1.54 -4.92
N ASN A 48 4.42 -2.67 -4.46
CA ASN A 48 4.53 -3.93 -5.17
C ASN A 48 3.48 -4.05 -6.28
N ASN A 49 3.86 -4.72 -7.38
CA ASN A 49 2.94 -4.95 -8.50
C ASN A 49 1.72 -5.77 -8.06
N HIS A 50 1.89 -6.81 -7.25
CA HIS A 50 0.77 -7.66 -6.80
C HIS A 50 -0.28 -6.90 -5.96
N VAL A 51 0.07 -5.72 -5.40
CA VAL A 51 -0.89 -4.88 -4.66
C VAL A 51 -1.87 -4.17 -5.60
N VAL A 52 -1.42 -3.82 -6.79
CA VAL A 52 -2.17 -3.01 -7.77
C VAL A 52 -2.54 -3.75 -9.04
N ALA A 53 -2.04 -4.97 -9.23
CA ALA A 53 -2.33 -5.77 -10.40
C ALA A 53 -3.82 -6.16 -10.44
N ASP A 54 -4.39 -6.14 -11.64
CA ASP A 54 -5.78 -6.54 -11.92
C ASP A 54 -6.84 -5.75 -11.12
N THR A 55 -6.47 -4.57 -10.59
CA THR A 55 -7.42 -3.69 -9.88
C THR A 55 -8.13 -2.74 -10.83
N GLU A 56 -9.43 -2.54 -10.63
CA GLU A 56 -10.22 -1.52 -11.35
C GLU A 56 -10.09 -0.13 -10.74
N SER A 57 -9.88 -0.07 -9.42
CA SER A 57 -9.64 1.17 -8.70
C SER A 57 -8.58 0.99 -7.63
N ILE A 58 -7.79 2.04 -7.44
CA ILE A 58 -6.74 2.09 -6.43
C ILE A 58 -6.96 3.34 -5.58
N THR A 59 -6.95 3.14 -4.27
CA THR A 59 -7.09 4.22 -3.29
C THR A 59 -5.86 4.25 -2.40
N VAL A 60 -5.33 5.44 -2.21
CA VAL A 60 -4.23 5.72 -1.27
C VAL A 60 -4.80 6.41 -0.04
N CYS A 61 -4.51 5.85 1.14
CA CYS A 61 -4.89 6.42 2.41
C CYS A 61 -3.65 6.98 3.12
N PHE A 62 -3.71 8.26 3.43
CA PHE A 62 -2.64 8.95 4.17
C PHE A 62 -2.85 8.80 5.66
N THR A 63 -1.76 8.66 6.41
CA THR A 63 -1.76 8.59 7.87
C THR A 63 -1.16 9.85 8.48
N ASN A 64 -1.60 10.18 9.67
CA ASN A 64 -1.01 11.24 10.49
C ASN A 64 0.39 10.84 11.01
N GLN A 65 1.08 11.77 11.64
CA GLN A 65 2.41 11.51 12.23
C GLN A 65 2.38 10.50 13.39
N ASP A 66 1.26 10.34 14.05
CA ASP A 66 1.04 9.35 15.12
C ASP A 66 0.68 7.94 14.59
N GLY A 67 0.63 7.78 13.25
CA GLY A 67 0.30 6.52 12.60
C GLY A 67 -1.21 6.25 12.48
N THR A 68 -2.06 7.17 12.95
CA THR A 68 -3.51 7.07 12.75
C THR A 68 -3.89 7.51 11.34
N ALA A 69 -5.07 7.09 10.86
CA ALA A 69 -5.59 7.55 9.58
C ALA A 69 -5.80 9.07 9.60
N ALA A 70 -5.33 9.78 8.56
CA ALA A 70 -5.56 11.20 8.43
C ALA A 70 -7.04 11.44 8.09
N SER A 71 -7.79 12.06 9.00
CA SER A 71 -9.19 12.35 8.79
C SER A 71 -9.35 13.70 8.09
N THR A 72 -10.21 13.75 7.08
CA THR A 72 -10.72 15.02 6.56
C THR A 72 -11.64 15.63 7.61
N GLY A 73 -11.18 16.69 8.29
CA GLY A 73 -12.02 17.44 9.21
C GLY A 73 -13.23 18.00 8.46
N GLU A 74 -14.35 17.41 8.70
CA GLU A 74 -15.74 17.81 8.64
C GLU A 74 -16.61 16.57 8.37
N ASN A 75 -16.83 15.75 9.39
CA ASN A 75 -17.99 14.89 9.40
C ASN A 75 -18.77 15.13 10.68
N ASN A 76 -19.76 16.04 10.57
CA ASN A 76 -20.97 15.97 11.36
C ASN A 76 -21.68 14.66 10.99
N LEU A 77 -21.35 13.58 11.62
CA LEU A 77 -22.18 12.38 11.65
C LEU A 77 -23.02 12.45 12.91
N GLU A 78 -24.23 13.00 12.75
CA GLU A 78 -25.31 12.70 13.66
C GLU A 78 -25.52 11.19 13.70
N ASP A 79 -25.44 10.66 14.91
CA ASP A 79 -25.76 9.34 15.37
C ASP A 79 -26.99 8.76 14.67
N THR A 80 -26.82 7.80 13.76
CA THR A 80 -27.86 6.85 13.38
C THR A 80 -27.28 5.46 13.43
N ALA A 81 -27.55 4.81 14.56
CA ALA A 81 -27.35 3.38 14.75
C ALA A 81 -28.08 2.59 13.64
N ALA A 82 -27.32 2.00 12.73
CA ALA A 82 -27.79 0.94 11.84
C ALA A 82 -26.74 -0.15 11.81
N THR A 83 -27.06 -1.22 12.50
CA THR A 83 -26.35 -2.50 12.49
C THR A 83 -26.46 -3.15 11.11
N ASP A 84 -25.36 -3.09 10.34
CA ASP A 84 -25.19 -3.98 9.19
C ASP A 84 -23.81 -4.62 9.29
N GLU A 85 -23.77 -5.93 9.58
CA GLU A 85 -22.56 -6.71 9.90
C GLU A 85 -21.65 -6.97 8.69
N ASN A 86 -21.70 -6.15 7.65
CA ASN A 86 -20.88 -6.32 6.45
C ASN A 86 -20.31 -5.05 5.85
N SER A 87 -20.26 -3.96 6.58
CA SER A 87 -19.49 -2.80 6.18
C SER A 87 -18.07 -2.93 6.73
N THR A 88 -17.10 -3.16 5.87
CA THR A 88 -15.71 -2.84 6.15
C THR A 88 -15.61 -1.32 6.24
N ASP A 89 -16.05 -0.76 7.37
CA ASP A 89 -15.77 0.62 7.73
C ASP A 89 -14.26 0.75 7.94
N LEU A 90 -13.56 1.00 6.84
CA LEU A 90 -12.24 1.58 6.87
C LEU A 90 -12.44 2.93 7.57
N GLU A 91 -11.98 3.04 8.80
CA GLU A 91 -11.94 4.32 9.52
C GLU A 91 -11.35 5.35 8.57
N ALA A 92 -12.15 6.33 8.19
CA ALA A 92 -11.95 7.17 7.02
C ALA A 92 -10.74 8.10 7.21
N GLY A 93 -9.55 7.58 6.90
CA GLY A 93 -8.41 8.40 6.56
C GLY A 93 -8.68 9.17 5.26
N THR A 94 -7.87 10.16 4.96
CA THR A 94 -7.93 10.82 3.66
C THR A 94 -7.63 9.80 2.57
N ALA A 95 -8.68 9.31 1.94
CA ALA A 95 -8.61 8.36 0.85
C ALA A 95 -8.62 9.13 -0.47
N VAL A 96 -7.60 8.94 -1.29
CA VAL A 96 -7.44 9.63 -2.58
C VAL A 96 -7.23 8.60 -3.67
N GLU A 97 -7.90 8.78 -4.81
CA GLU A 97 -7.75 7.90 -5.96
C GLU A 97 -6.35 8.01 -6.56
N ALA A 98 -5.78 6.87 -6.94
CA ALA A 98 -4.47 6.79 -7.56
C ALA A 98 -4.54 6.16 -8.95
N GLN A 99 -3.55 6.49 -9.78
CA GLN A 99 -3.39 5.96 -11.13
C GLN A 99 -2.07 5.22 -11.27
N ILE A 100 -2.07 4.07 -11.92
CA ILE A 100 -0.86 3.32 -12.25
C ILE A 100 -0.06 4.11 -13.30
N LYS A 101 1.22 4.38 -13.02
CA LYS A 101 2.16 5.01 -13.95
C LYS A 101 3.04 3.98 -14.66
N GLY A 102 3.32 2.87 -14.00
CA GLY A 102 4.10 1.78 -14.57
C GLY A 102 4.18 0.60 -13.61
N THR A 103 4.39 -0.56 -14.19
CA THR A 103 4.52 -1.82 -13.47
C THR A 103 5.68 -2.63 -14.04
N ASP A 104 6.32 -3.41 -13.17
CA ASP A 104 7.30 -4.41 -13.50
C ASP A 104 6.91 -5.69 -12.74
N ALA A 105 6.21 -6.57 -13.44
CA ALA A 105 5.70 -7.80 -12.85
C ALA A 105 6.82 -8.80 -12.51
N ASP A 106 7.92 -8.79 -13.26
CA ASP A 106 9.04 -9.70 -13.05
C ASP A 106 9.78 -9.39 -11.72
N ASN A 107 9.84 -8.11 -11.35
CA ASN A 107 10.45 -7.65 -10.11
C ASN A 107 9.42 -7.32 -9.03
N ASP A 108 8.13 -7.52 -9.29
CA ASP A 108 7.03 -7.19 -8.40
C ASP A 108 7.04 -5.71 -7.95
N LEU A 109 7.26 -4.80 -8.88
CA LEU A 109 7.31 -3.37 -8.63
C LEU A 109 6.18 -2.64 -9.37
N ALA A 110 5.67 -1.58 -8.77
CA ALA A 110 4.75 -0.65 -9.38
C ALA A 110 5.01 0.78 -8.92
N VAL A 111 4.69 1.74 -9.77
CA VAL A 111 4.61 3.16 -9.42
C VAL A 111 3.21 3.63 -9.70
N ILE A 112 2.59 4.21 -8.70
CA ILE A 112 1.28 4.86 -8.79
C ILE A 112 1.42 6.35 -8.51
N ALA A 113 0.47 7.14 -8.95
CA ALA A 113 0.43 8.57 -8.70
C ALA A 113 -0.91 9.02 -8.15
N VAL A 114 -0.86 9.97 -7.24
CA VAL A 114 -2.01 10.72 -6.70
C VAL A 114 -1.88 12.17 -7.12
N LYS A 115 -2.97 12.79 -7.56
CA LYS A 115 -2.96 14.21 -7.88
C LYS A 115 -2.84 15.04 -6.61
N ILE A 116 -1.92 15.99 -6.59
CA ILE A 116 -1.71 16.90 -5.45
C ILE A 116 -2.98 17.69 -5.13
N ALA A 117 -3.74 18.06 -6.16
CA ALA A 117 -4.98 18.81 -5.99
C ALA A 117 -6.07 18.06 -5.21
N ASP A 118 -5.99 16.73 -5.17
CA ASP A 118 -6.95 15.86 -4.47
C ASP A 118 -6.52 15.56 -3.03
N ILE A 119 -5.30 16.01 -2.63
CA ILE A 119 -4.76 15.82 -1.27
C ILE A 119 -5.09 17.06 -0.43
N PRO A 120 -5.73 16.92 0.74
CA PRO A 120 -5.95 18.04 1.64
C PRO A 120 -4.65 18.74 2.04
N ALA A 121 -4.67 20.07 2.15
CA ALA A 121 -3.48 20.88 2.36
C ALA A 121 -2.76 20.59 3.70
N ASP A 122 -3.50 20.23 4.73
CA ASP A 122 -2.97 19.82 6.03
C ASP A 122 -2.22 18.50 5.94
N VAL A 123 -2.75 17.52 5.18
CA VAL A 123 -2.09 16.25 4.89
C VAL A 123 -0.84 16.48 4.03
N LEU A 124 -0.97 17.25 2.95
CA LEU A 124 0.11 17.57 2.04
C LEU A 124 1.31 18.20 2.76
N SER A 125 1.05 19.09 3.72
CA SER A 125 2.10 19.77 4.51
C SER A 125 2.93 18.79 5.38
N GLN A 126 2.40 17.62 5.69
CA GLN A 126 3.05 16.59 6.50
C GLN A 126 3.78 15.52 5.68
N ILE A 127 3.56 15.49 4.36
CA ILE A 127 4.19 14.53 3.45
C ILE A 127 5.68 14.80 3.35
N LYS A 128 6.46 13.73 3.32
CA LYS A 128 7.89 13.76 3.04
C LYS A 128 8.22 12.68 2.01
N VAL A 129 8.93 13.07 0.97
CA VAL A 129 9.50 12.11 0.02
C VAL A 129 10.61 11.32 0.73
N ALA A 130 10.59 10.00 0.59
CA ALA A 130 11.62 9.13 1.15
C ALA A 130 12.95 9.32 0.41
N THR A 131 14.04 9.24 1.15
CA THR A 131 15.37 9.18 0.53
C THR A 131 15.66 7.75 0.12
N ILE A 132 15.91 7.55 -1.17
CA ILE A 132 16.26 6.23 -1.71
C ILE A 132 17.74 5.99 -1.50
N GLY A 133 18.08 4.86 -0.86
CA GLY A 133 19.44 4.36 -0.70
C GLY A 133 19.78 3.31 -1.75
N SER A 134 21.03 2.82 -1.70
CA SER A 134 21.50 1.73 -2.55
C SER A 134 21.64 0.45 -1.73
N SER A 135 21.06 -0.65 -2.23
CA SER A 135 21.27 -1.98 -1.65
C SER A 135 22.72 -2.47 -1.79
N ASP A 136 23.49 -1.89 -2.71
CA ASP A 136 24.92 -2.24 -2.88
C ASP A 136 25.78 -1.76 -1.70
N ASP A 137 25.32 -0.77 -0.96
CA ASP A 137 26.00 -0.23 0.21
C ASP A 137 25.69 -1.01 1.50
N MET A 138 24.76 -1.97 1.46
CA MET A 138 24.31 -2.71 2.65
C MET A 138 25.34 -3.76 3.09
N ILE A 139 25.39 -3.99 4.39
CA ILE A 139 26.32 -4.94 5.02
C ILE A 139 25.51 -5.97 5.83
N ILE A 140 25.92 -7.25 5.76
CA ILE A 140 25.35 -8.32 6.61
C ILE A 140 25.57 -7.97 8.08
N GLY A 141 24.52 -8.04 8.89
CA GLY A 141 24.53 -7.62 10.29
C GLY A 141 24.15 -6.16 10.52
N GLU A 142 23.88 -5.39 9.47
CA GLU A 142 23.33 -4.04 9.58
C GLU A 142 21.89 -4.08 10.08
N GLN A 143 21.53 -3.16 10.96
CA GLN A 143 20.16 -3.05 11.48
C GLN A 143 19.22 -2.50 10.41
N VAL A 144 18.07 -3.12 10.27
CA VAL A 144 16.99 -2.69 9.37
C VAL A 144 15.68 -2.53 10.12
N VAL A 145 14.83 -1.67 9.58
CA VAL A 145 13.46 -1.45 10.06
C VAL A 145 12.52 -1.65 8.88
N ALA A 146 11.56 -2.56 9.03
CA ALA A 146 10.47 -2.72 8.06
C ALA A 146 9.24 -1.98 8.57
N ILE A 147 8.65 -1.16 7.71
CA ILE A 147 7.48 -0.35 8.01
C ILE A 147 6.40 -0.67 6.98
N GLY A 148 5.24 -1.10 7.46
CA GLY A 148 4.06 -1.32 6.64
C GLY A 148 2.87 -0.52 7.17
N ASN A 149 1.87 -0.32 6.35
CA ASN A 149 0.62 0.36 6.70
C ASN A 149 -0.56 -0.30 5.98
N ALA A 150 -0.77 -1.58 6.26
CA ALA A 150 -1.84 -2.32 5.63
C ALA A 150 -3.21 -1.91 6.17
N LEU A 151 -4.18 -1.83 5.26
CA LEU A 151 -5.59 -1.60 5.59
C LEU A 151 -5.89 -0.27 6.32
N GLY A 152 -4.91 0.62 6.48
CA GLY A 152 -5.12 1.88 7.17
C GLY A 152 -5.34 1.77 8.69
N TYR A 153 -5.16 0.57 9.28
CA TYR A 153 -5.29 0.37 10.73
C TYR A 153 -4.11 0.91 11.55
N GLY A 154 -3.19 1.62 10.90
CA GLY A 154 -1.98 2.17 11.50
C GLY A 154 -0.71 1.49 11.01
N GLN A 155 0.41 2.13 11.31
CA GLN A 155 1.72 1.65 10.89
C GLN A 155 2.16 0.44 11.74
N SER A 156 2.61 -0.60 11.05
CA SER A 156 3.32 -1.73 11.64
C SER A 156 4.81 -1.51 11.47
N VAL A 157 5.56 -1.54 12.55
CA VAL A 157 7.01 -1.35 12.55
C VAL A 157 7.67 -2.58 13.15
N THR A 158 8.55 -3.21 12.39
CA THR A 158 9.39 -4.31 12.87
C THR A 158 10.86 -3.98 12.65
N SER A 159 11.75 -4.53 13.46
CA SER A 159 13.18 -4.33 13.32
C SER A 159 13.93 -5.65 13.35
N GLY A 160 15.06 -5.69 12.69
CA GLY A 160 15.95 -6.83 12.63
C GLY A 160 17.27 -6.45 11.98
N TYR A 161 17.95 -7.44 11.42
CA TYR A 161 19.25 -7.28 10.81
C TYR A 161 19.26 -7.88 9.41
N VAL A 162 20.15 -7.39 8.56
CA VAL A 162 20.45 -8.02 7.27
C VAL A 162 21.11 -9.37 7.53
N SER A 163 20.41 -10.45 7.14
CA SER A 163 20.89 -11.84 7.32
C SER A 163 21.65 -12.36 6.11
N ALA A 164 21.28 -11.91 4.91
CA ALA A 164 21.99 -12.21 3.67
C ALA A 164 21.72 -11.15 2.60
N LEU A 165 22.67 -10.98 1.69
CA LEU A 165 22.54 -10.17 0.48
C LEU A 165 22.53 -11.08 -0.74
N ASN A 166 21.91 -10.60 -1.83
CA ASN A 166 21.84 -11.31 -3.11
C ASN A 166 21.31 -12.74 -2.99
N LYS A 167 20.35 -12.95 -2.08
CA LYS A 167 19.71 -14.24 -1.92
C LYS A 167 18.86 -14.55 -3.14
N ARG A 168 19.31 -15.47 -3.99
CA ARG A 168 18.54 -15.89 -5.16
C ARG A 168 17.35 -16.75 -4.72
N VAL A 169 16.18 -16.38 -5.15
CA VAL A 169 14.95 -17.16 -5.00
C VAL A 169 14.44 -17.42 -6.41
N SER A 170 14.38 -18.70 -6.77
CA SER A 170 13.83 -19.14 -8.04
C SER A 170 12.55 -19.93 -7.76
N SER A 171 11.45 -19.44 -8.28
CA SER A 171 10.15 -20.11 -8.31
C SER A 171 9.58 -20.01 -9.72
N ASP A 172 8.47 -20.68 -9.99
CA ASP A 172 7.89 -20.76 -11.35
C ASP A 172 7.62 -19.39 -12.01
N ASN A 173 7.58 -18.30 -11.23
CA ASN A 173 7.28 -16.95 -11.72
C ASN A 173 8.29 -15.88 -11.28
N ILE A 174 9.28 -16.20 -10.45
CA ILE A 174 10.24 -15.21 -9.92
C ILE A 174 11.65 -15.79 -10.00
N ASP A 175 12.53 -15.12 -10.70
CA ASP A 175 13.98 -15.38 -10.70
C ASP A 175 14.72 -14.08 -10.34
N SER A 176 14.65 -13.72 -9.08
CA SER A 176 15.19 -12.47 -8.56
C SER A 176 16.10 -12.69 -7.36
N THR A 177 16.91 -11.68 -7.07
CA THR A 177 17.76 -11.64 -5.88
C THR A 177 17.15 -10.71 -4.84
N PHE A 178 17.16 -11.16 -3.59
CA PHE A 178 16.57 -10.47 -2.47
C PHE A 178 17.57 -10.20 -1.35
N ILE A 179 17.27 -9.16 -0.56
CA ILE A 179 17.88 -8.94 0.74
C ILE A 179 17.09 -9.79 1.75
N GLN A 180 17.80 -10.63 2.50
CA GLN A 180 17.18 -11.39 3.58
C GLN A 180 17.36 -10.67 4.91
N THR A 181 16.29 -10.58 5.69
CA THR A 181 16.31 -10.03 7.05
C THR A 181 15.60 -10.97 8.02
N ASP A 182 15.89 -10.86 9.30
CA ASP A 182 15.15 -11.50 10.39
C ASP A 182 14.08 -10.57 11.00
N ALA A 183 13.96 -9.33 10.50
CA ALA A 183 12.78 -8.49 10.79
C ALA A 183 11.51 -9.21 10.35
N ALA A 184 10.47 -9.20 11.18
CA ALA A 184 9.21 -9.87 10.85
C ALA A 184 8.54 -9.20 9.64
N ILE A 185 8.37 -9.96 8.56
CA ILE A 185 7.63 -9.57 7.36
C ILE A 185 6.32 -10.35 7.35
N ASN A 186 5.21 -9.66 7.32
CA ASN A 186 3.87 -10.22 7.38
C ASN A 186 2.99 -9.61 6.28
N PRO A 187 1.83 -10.23 5.96
CA PRO A 187 0.84 -9.59 5.10
C PRO A 187 0.54 -8.17 5.59
N GLY A 188 0.68 -7.19 4.67
CA GLY A 188 0.54 -5.77 5.00
C GLY A 188 1.84 -4.97 5.02
N ASN A 189 3.00 -5.63 5.10
CA ASN A 189 4.28 -4.95 4.84
C ASN A 189 4.61 -4.89 3.33
N SER A 190 3.81 -5.56 2.48
CA SER A 190 3.97 -5.50 1.02
C SER A 190 3.75 -4.07 0.51
N GLY A 191 4.72 -3.56 -0.26
CA GLY A 191 4.70 -2.22 -0.85
C GLY A 191 5.83 -1.32 -0.44
#